data_2bb613284e85befc97af724257352c3a
#
_entry.id   2bb613284e85befc97af724257352c3a
#
_cell.length_a   1.000
_cell.length_b   1.000
_cell.length_c   1.000
_cell.angle_alpha   90.00
_cell.angle_beta   90.00
_cell.angle_gamma   90.00
#
_symmetry.space_group_name_H-M   'P 1'
#
loop_
_entity.id
_entity.type
_entity.pdbx_description
1 polymer ?
#
loop_
_entity_poly.entity_id
_entity_poly.type
_entity_poly.pdbx_seq_one_letter_code
_entity_poly.pdbx_strand_id
1 'polypeptide(L)'
;MLGTWDKRTANNQRIMTNQIQQVVTLLLSYPQMLACWSATSFVFLSDKCFGFKVCTSIYKGTVLITWQDNAFYSVQFRDMELKILGISNAEKVLDVVKDYVENGEVWV
;
A
#
# COMPACT_ATOMS: atom_id res chain seq x y z
N MET A 1 -1.57 -17.38 -4.02
CA MET A 1 -0.81 -16.15 -3.88
C MET A 1 -1.35 -15.22 -2.81
N LEU A 2 -2.60 -14.82 -2.92
CA LEU A 2 -3.19 -14.04 -1.84
C LEU A 2 -3.54 -14.89 -0.63
N GLY A 3 -3.16 -16.15 -0.66
CA GLY A 3 -3.32 -17.02 0.49
C GLY A 3 -2.51 -16.60 1.70
N THR A 4 -1.56 -15.68 1.50
CA THR A 4 -0.89 -15.06 2.65
C THR A 4 -1.86 -14.23 3.48
N TRP A 5 -3.01 -13.89 2.91
CA TRP A 5 -4.08 -13.18 3.60
C TRP A 5 -5.04 -14.18 4.23
N ASP A 6 -4.53 -15.07 5.02
CA ASP A 6 -5.33 -16.11 5.64
C ASP A 6 -5.83 -15.67 7.03
N LYS A 7 -6.02 -16.62 7.93
CA LYS A 7 -6.60 -16.35 9.24
C LYS A 7 -5.83 -15.31 10.04
N ARG A 8 -4.49 -15.33 9.96
CA ARG A 8 -3.70 -14.37 10.72
C ARG A 8 -3.90 -12.97 10.19
N THR A 9 -3.97 -12.83 8.87
CA THR A 9 -4.24 -11.54 8.27
C THR A 9 -5.62 -11.03 8.65
N ALA A 10 -6.61 -11.91 8.67
CA ALA A 10 -7.95 -11.52 9.08
C ALA A 10 -7.97 -11.01 10.52
N ASN A 11 -7.19 -11.62 11.41
CA ASN A 11 -7.08 -11.13 12.78
C ASN A 11 -6.46 -9.75 12.82
N ASN A 12 -5.43 -9.52 12.03
CA ASN A 12 -4.81 -8.20 11.95
C ASN A 12 -5.77 -7.17 11.40
N GLN A 13 -6.60 -7.55 10.42
CA GLN A 13 -7.58 -6.63 9.86
C GLN A 13 -8.54 -6.10 10.89
N ARG A 14 -8.85 -6.88 11.93
CA ARG A 14 -9.77 -6.43 12.97
C ARG A 14 -9.26 -5.26 13.76
N ILE A 15 -7.93 -5.08 13.83
CA ILE A 15 -7.33 -4.01 14.60
C ILE A 15 -6.77 -2.91 13.71
N MET A 16 -6.84 -3.07 12.39
CA MET A 16 -6.41 -2.02 11.48
C MET A 16 -7.42 -0.88 11.47
N THR A 17 -6.92 0.33 11.24
CA THR A 17 -7.79 1.48 11.04
C THR A 17 -8.62 1.30 9.77
N ASN A 18 -9.76 1.97 9.71
CA ASN A 18 -10.61 1.93 8.52
C ASN A 18 -9.88 2.44 7.29
N GLN A 19 -9.04 3.45 7.47
CA GLN A 19 -8.29 4.03 6.37
C GLN A 19 -7.34 3.01 5.73
N ILE A 20 -6.64 2.25 6.55
CA ILE A 20 -5.74 1.22 6.04
C ILE A 20 -6.54 0.07 5.42
N GLN A 21 -7.66 -0.30 6.03
CA GLN A 21 -8.51 -1.34 5.46
C GLN A 21 -9.01 -0.96 4.07
N GLN A 22 -9.36 0.29 3.87
CA GLN A 22 -9.81 0.77 2.57
C GLN A 22 -8.72 0.60 1.51
N VAL A 23 -7.49 0.96 1.85
CA VAL A 23 -6.37 0.82 0.92
C VAL A 23 -6.11 -0.64 0.60
N VAL A 24 -6.08 -1.50 1.62
CA VAL A 24 -5.85 -2.92 1.41
C VAL A 24 -6.94 -3.52 0.54
N THR A 25 -8.19 -3.21 0.84
CA THR A 25 -9.32 -3.72 0.07
C THR A 25 -9.21 -3.28 -1.39
N LEU A 26 -8.84 -2.03 -1.61
CA LEU A 26 -8.71 -1.50 -2.95
C LEU A 26 -7.59 -2.19 -3.71
N LEU A 27 -6.44 -2.39 -3.08
CA LEU A 27 -5.33 -3.11 -3.70
C LEU A 27 -5.74 -4.51 -4.10
N LEU A 28 -6.44 -5.22 -3.24
CA LEU A 28 -6.86 -6.59 -3.51
C LEU A 28 -7.93 -6.66 -4.59
N SER A 29 -8.55 -5.53 -4.91
CA SER A 29 -9.53 -5.47 -5.99
C SER A 29 -8.88 -5.47 -7.38
N TYR A 30 -7.56 -5.32 -7.44
CA TYR A 30 -6.84 -5.25 -8.72
C TYR A 30 -5.75 -6.31 -8.78
N PRO A 31 -6.11 -7.58 -8.83
CA PRO A 31 -5.10 -8.65 -8.82
C PRO A 31 -4.16 -8.62 -10.01
N GLN A 32 -4.64 -8.15 -11.17
CA GLN A 32 -3.77 -8.05 -12.34
C GLN A 32 -2.69 -6.99 -12.15
N MET A 33 -3.05 -5.89 -11.51
CA MET A 33 -2.10 -4.83 -11.19
C MET A 33 -1.02 -5.34 -10.24
N LEU A 34 -1.43 -6.06 -9.20
CA LEU A 34 -0.48 -6.63 -8.25
C LEU A 34 0.44 -7.63 -8.93
N ALA A 35 -0.10 -8.41 -9.86
CA ALA A 35 0.73 -9.35 -10.63
C ALA A 35 1.75 -8.62 -11.50
N CYS A 36 1.35 -7.52 -12.12
CA CYS A 36 2.26 -6.71 -12.93
C CYS A 36 3.40 -6.13 -12.09
N TRP A 37 3.13 -5.82 -10.84
CA TRP A 37 4.14 -5.30 -9.92
C TRP A 37 4.97 -6.42 -9.30
N SER A 38 4.64 -7.67 -9.54
CA SER A 38 5.21 -8.80 -8.81
C SER A 38 5.10 -8.61 -7.30
N ALA A 39 3.96 -8.10 -6.86
CA ALA A 39 3.74 -7.75 -5.47
C ALA A 39 3.73 -9.00 -4.59
N THR A 40 4.54 -8.97 -3.54
CA THR A 40 4.69 -10.11 -2.62
C THR A 40 4.95 -9.60 -1.21
N SER A 41 5.02 -10.54 -0.27
CA SER A 41 5.45 -10.25 1.10
C SER A 41 4.60 -9.19 1.77
N PHE A 42 3.28 -9.34 1.66
CA PHE A 42 2.36 -8.43 2.33
C PHE A 42 2.46 -8.62 3.84
N VAL A 43 2.63 -7.53 4.56
CA VAL A 43 2.81 -7.59 6.01
C VAL A 43 2.17 -6.37 6.66
N PHE A 44 1.54 -6.59 7.80
CA PHE A 44 1.00 -5.52 8.61
C PHE A 44 1.99 -5.22 9.72
N LEU A 45 2.54 -4.01 9.69
CA LEU A 45 3.55 -3.59 10.67
C LEU A 45 2.91 -3.01 11.92
N SER A 46 1.71 -2.46 11.78
CA SER A 46 0.91 -1.97 12.89
C SER A 46 -0.53 -1.85 12.43
N ASP A 47 -1.41 -1.38 13.33
CA ASP A 47 -2.81 -1.16 12.95
C ASP A 47 -2.96 -0.02 11.95
N LYS A 48 -1.92 0.76 11.74
CA LYS A 48 -1.96 1.92 10.84
C LYS A 48 -0.98 1.82 9.69
N CYS A 49 -0.27 0.70 9.56
CA CYS A 49 0.79 0.60 8.57
C CYS A 49 0.86 -0.80 8.00
N PHE A 50 0.91 -0.90 6.68
CA PHE A 50 1.22 -2.16 6.05
C PHE A 50 2.21 -1.93 4.91
N GLY A 51 2.87 -3.02 4.52
CA GLY A 51 3.85 -2.95 3.46
C GLY A 51 3.84 -4.17 2.58
N PHE A 52 4.46 -4.05 1.45
CA PHE A 52 4.63 -5.15 0.52
C PHE A 52 5.82 -4.85 -0.38
N LYS A 53 6.30 -5.89 -1.05
CA LYS A 53 7.43 -5.75 -1.96
C LYS A 53 6.93 -5.76 -3.39
N VAL A 54 7.58 -4.96 -4.22
CA VAL A 54 7.30 -4.92 -5.65
C VAL A 54 8.60 -5.07 -6.42
N CYS A 55 8.47 -5.51 -7.66
CA CYS A 55 9.61 -5.66 -8.54
C CYS A 55 9.14 -5.35 -9.96
N THR A 56 9.43 -4.15 -10.41
CA THR A 56 9.17 -3.75 -11.80
C THR A 56 10.48 -3.32 -12.42
N SER A 57 10.44 -2.96 -13.68
CA SER A 57 11.64 -2.42 -14.34
C SER A 57 12.04 -1.06 -13.80
N ILE A 58 11.12 -0.37 -13.13
CA ILE A 58 11.34 0.99 -12.61
C ILE A 58 11.75 0.96 -11.15
N TYR A 59 11.07 0.17 -10.33
CA TYR A 59 11.31 0.17 -8.88
C TYR A 59 11.30 -1.25 -8.35
N LYS A 60 12.32 -1.57 -7.56
CA LYS A 60 12.41 -2.84 -6.84
C LYS A 60 12.62 -2.53 -5.36
N GLY A 61 11.69 -2.94 -4.54
CA GLY A 61 11.82 -2.68 -3.11
C GLY A 61 10.49 -2.76 -2.41
N THR A 62 10.46 -2.17 -1.22
CA THR A 62 9.30 -2.19 -0.35
C THR A 62 8.49 -0.92 -0.51
N VAL A 63 7.18 -1.07 -0.44
CA VAL A 63 6.23 0.04 -0.36
C VAL A 63 5.58 -0.04 1.00
N LEU A 64 5.62 1.04 1.76
CA LEU A 64 4.96 1.14 3.06
C LEU A 64 3.87 2.19 2.99
N ILE A 65 2.69 1.84 3.45
CA ILE A 65 1.55 2.76 3.47
C ILE A 65 1.10 2.88 4.91
N THR A 66 1.10 4.12 5.42
CA THR A 66 0.80 4.43 6.80
C THR A 66 -0.29 5.48 6.88
N TRP A 67 -1.20 5.31 7.82
CA TRP A 67 -2.18 6.35 8.15
C TRP A 67 -1.66 7.17 9.31
N GLN A 68 -1.56 8.49 9.13
CA GLN A 68 -0.93 9.39 10.10
C GLN A 68 -1.99 10.17 10.88
N ASP A 69 -2.54 9.56 11.90
CA ASP A 69 -3.35 10.22 12.94
C ASP A 69 -4.41 11.17 12.40
N ASN A 70 -5.26 10.69 11.51
CA ASN A 70 -6.37 11.44 10.93
C ASN A 70 -5.95 12.60 10.04
N ALA A 71 -4.68 12.68 9.69
CA ALA A 71 -4.20 13.81 8.91
C ALA A 71 -3.99 13.46 7.46
N PHE A 72 -3.27 12.39 7.19
CA PHE A 72 -2.92 12.04 5.81
C PHE A 72 -2.40 10.61 5.75
N TYR A 73 -2.36 10.07 4.52
CA TYR A 73 -1.62 8.84 4.26
C TYR A 73 -0.16 9.19 3.97
N SER A 74 0.74 8.33 4.40
CA SER A 74 2.14 8.41 4.05
C SER A 74 2.47 7.18 3.22
N VAL A 75 3.09 7.39 2.07
CA VAL A 75 3.54 6.30 1.21
C VAL A 75 5.05 6.39 1.14
N GLN A 76 5.73 5.36 1.60
CA GLN A 76 7.18 5.35 1.64
C GLN A 76 7.73 4.31 0.67
N PHE A 77 8.59 4.76 -0.20
CA PHE A 77 9.43 3.93 -1.02
C PHE A 77 10.82 3.91 -0.36
N ARG A 78 11.75 3.17 -0.91
CA ARG A 78 13.02 2.89 -0.24
C ARG A 78 13.65 4.11 0.42
N ASP A 79 13.77 5.21 -0.30
CA ASP A 79 14.48 6.42 0.17
C ASP A 79 13.65 7.67 0.00
N MET A 80 12.35 7.51 -0.13
CA MET A 80 11.47 8.66 -0.39
C MET A 80 10.13 8.43 0.30
N GLU A 81 9.61 9.47 0.91
CA GLU A 81 8.30 9.45 1.53
C GLU A 81 7.42 10.52 0.91
N LEU A 82 6.22 10.13 0.54
CA LEU A 82 5.23 11.04 -0.02
C LEU A 82 4.05 11.14 0.93
N LYS A 83 3.56 12.34 1.14
CA LYS A 83 2.40 12.59 1.99
C LYS A 83 1.21 12.90 1.10
N ILE A 84 0.13 12.19 1.33
CA ILE A 84 -1.08 12.36 0.56
C ILE A 84 -2.11 13.02 1.46
N LEU A 85 -2.25 14.30 1.30
CA LEU A 85 -3.23 15.07 2.06
C LEU A 85 -4.61 14.78 1.50
N GLY A 86 -5.60 14.94 2.35
CA GLY A 86 -6.94 14.63 1.94
C GLY A 86 -7.36 13.29 2.48
N ILE A 87 -8.27 13.36 3.36
CA ILE A 87 -8.78 12.23 4.11
C ILE A 87 -9.53 11.27 3.22
N SER A 88 -9.47 10.00 3.52
CA SER A 88 -10.33 8.98 2.93
C SER A 88 -10.14 8.78 1.44
N ASN A 89 -8.96 9.07 0.94
CA ASN A 89 -8.75 8.93 -0.49
C ASN A 89 -7.80 7.77 -0.79
N ALA A 90 -8.29 6.57 -0.50
CA ALA A 90 -7.52 5.36 -0.76
C ALA A 90 -7.17 5.22 -2.24
N GLU A 91 -8.06 5.68 -3.12
CA GLU A 91 -7.80 5.61 -4.55
C GLU A 91 -6.60 6.47 -4.94
N LYS A 92 -6.44 7.61 -4.30
CA LYS A 92 -5.31 8.48 -4.56
C LYS A 92 -4.01 7.83 -4.11
N VAL A 93 -4.04 7.13 -2.97
CA VAL A 93 -2.89 6.35 -2.52
C VAL A 93 -2.49 5.34 -3.57
N LEU A 94 -3.46 4.63 -4.12
CA LEU A 94 -3.21 3.65 -5.14
C LEU A 94 -2.59 4.29 -6.40
N ASP A 95 -3.12 5.43 -6.81
CA ASP A 95 -2.60 6.15 -7.98
C ASP A 95 -1.15 6.58 -7.77
N VAL A 96 -0.82 7.06 -6.58
CA VAL A 96 0.54 7.48 -6.26
C VAL A 96 1.50 6.30 -6.35
N VAL A 97 1.12 5.16 -5.77
CA VAL A 97 1.94 3.96 -5.82
C VAL A 97 2.10 3.50 -7.27
N LYS A 98 1.00 3.45 -8.00
CA LYS A 98 1.00 3.00 -9.38
C LYS A 98 1.92 3.86 -10.25
N ASP A 99 1.81 5.17 -10.13
CA ASP A 99 2.61 6.06 -10.95
C ASP A 99 4.09 5.92 -10.67
N TYR A 100 4.47 5.75 -9.42
CA TYR A 100 5.87 5.58 -9.07
C TYR A 100 6.42 4.22 -9.51
N VAL A 101 5.68 3.16 -9.17
CA VAL A 101 6.14 1.80 -9.42
C VAL A 101 6.20 1.49 -10.90
N GLU A 102 5.26 2.01 -11.68
CA GLU A 102 5.17 1.71 -13.10
C GLU A 102 5.92 2.70 -13.97
N ASN A 103 5.95 3.97 -13.59
CA ASN A 103 6.48 5.02 -14.46
C ASN A 103 7.60 5.83 -13.82
N GLY A 104 7.88 5.64 -12.56
CA GLY A 104 8.85 6.45 -11.84
C GLY A 104 8.40 7.86 -11.59
N GLU A 105 7.11 8.13 -11.71
CA GLU A 105 6.57 9.47 -11.52
C GLU A 105 6.28 9.74 -10.06
N VAL A 106 6.73 10.87 -9.58
CA VAL A 106 6.55 11.29 -8.19
C VAL A 106 5.47 12.37 -8.14
N TRP A 107 4.49 12.14 -7.28
CA TRP A 107 3.48 13.16 -7.02
C TRP A 107 4.06 14.25 -6.11
N VAL A 108 3.81 15.48 -6.45
CA VAL A 108 4.26 16.64 -5.67
C VAL A 108 3.10 17.44 -5.11
#